data_981cff718780c20153c0d42c93b1361a
#
_entry.id   981cff718780c20153c0d42c93b1361a
#
_cell.length_a   1.000
_cell.length_b   1.000
_cell.length_c   1.000
_cell.angle_alpha   90.00
_cell.angle_beta   90.00
_cell.angle_gamma   90.00
#
_symmetry.space_group_name_H-M   'P 1'
#
loop_
_entity.id
_entity.type
_entity.pdbx_description
1 polymer ?
#
loop_
_entity_poly.entity_id
_entity_poly.type
_entity_poly.pdbx_seq_one_letter_code
_entity_poly.pdbx_strand_id
1 'polypeptide(L)'
;MILLFINVIYTIHIIRDIIKHQQQEELDKRKKNIEEMSLQLMQMLSTTIEAKDEYTKGHSHRVAEYSVLIARELGWNEKELSNLKNADHLHDIGKIAIPDTILNKPSKLSEEEFSIIKEHTIIGANILKNISLIDHVQEIVRNHHERYDGNGYPDGLKGKEIPLHARIVTVADSYDAMSSQRIYRNQLPPEKIIQELENNKGTQ
;
A
#
# COMPACT_ATOMS: atom_id res chain seq x y z
N MET A 1 58.47 16.19 -26.21
CA MET A 1 57.29 15.80 -26.99
C MET A 1 56.53 14.66 -26.35
N ILE A 2 57.11 13.52 -25.97
CA ILE A 2 56.45 12.36 -25.35
C ILE A 2 55.77 12.69 -24.01
N LEU A 3 56.46 13.43 -23.09
CA LEU A 3 55.91 13.87 -21.80
C LEU A 3 54.66 14.76 -21.94
N LEU A 4 54.64 15.63 -22.93
CA LEU A 4 53.49 16.52 -23.19
C LEU A 4 52.29 15.68 -23.66
N PHE A 5 52.50 14.66 -24.47
CA PHE A 5 51.45 13.76 -24.95
C PHE A 5 50.86 12.91 -23.83
N ILE A 6 51.68 12.40 -22.91
CA ILE A 6 51.24 11.65 -21.72
C ILE A 6 50.40 12.56 -20.81
N ASN A 7 50.81 13.81 -20.56
CA ASN A 7 50.01 14.73 -19.75
C ASN A 7 48.64 15.07 -20.36
N VAL A 8 48.56 15.21 -21.70
CA VAL A 8 47.31 15.45 -22.40
C VAL A 8 46.36 14.25 -22.25
N ILE A 9 46.86 13.02 -22.43
CA ILE A 9 46.06 11.81 -22.25
C ILE A 9 45.58 11.70 -20.82
N TYR A 10 46.42 11.96 -19.81
CA TYR A 10 46.06 11.92 -18.41
C TYR A 10 44.98 12.96 -18.06
N THR A 11 45.12 14.19 -18.57
CA THR A 11 44.15 15.26 -18.38
C THR A 11 42.78 14.88 -19.01
N ILE A 12 42.75 14.28 -20.20
CA ILE A 12 41.56 13.84 -20.84
C ILE A 12 40.84 12.72 -20.00
N HIS A 13 41.63 11.81 -19.40
CA HIS A 13 41.09 10.79 -18.50
C HIS A 13 40.41 11.39 -17.27
N ILE A 14 41.08 12.30 -16.60
CA ILE A 14 40.55 13.02 -15.43
C ILE A 14 39.27 13.77 -15.79
N ILE A 15 39.25 14.51 -16.89
CA ILE A 15 38.07 15.24 -17.34
C ILE A 15 36.92 14.30 -17.61
N ARG A 16 37.19 13.15 -18.28
CA ARG A 16 36.18 12.13 -18.55
C ARG A 16 35.60 11.53 -17.26
N ASP A 17 36.44 11.26 -16.26
CA ASP A 17 36.00 10.70 -14.97
C ASP A 17 35.17 11.73 -14.18
N ILE A 18 35.55 13.00 -14.19
CA ILE A 18 34.78 14.09 -13.60
C ILE A 18 33.39 14.19 -14.27
N ILE A 19 33.34 14.20 -15.60
CA ILE A 19 32.06 14.26 -16.35
C ILE A 19 31.17 13.07 -16.02
N LYS A 20 31.74 11.84 -15.98
CA LYS A 20 30.98 10.64 -15.61
C LYS A 20 30.42 10.75 -14.19
N HIS A 21 31.23 11.23 -13.24
CA HIS A 21 30.78 11.39 -11.86
C HIS A 21 29.63 12.38 -11.77
N GLN A 22 29.75 13.54 -12.40
CA GLN A 22 28.68 14.55 -12.45
C GLN A 22 27.40 14.03 -13.11
N GLN A 23 27.52 13.28 -14.21
CA GLN A 23 26.36 12.66 -14.87
C GLN A 23 25.66 11.63 -13.97
N GLN A 24 26.45 10.84 -13.22
CA GLN A 24 25.90 9.86 -12.28
C GLN A 24 25.17 10.55 -11.12
N GLU A 25 25.77 11.57 -10.52
CA GLU A 25 25.14 12.34 -9.46
C GLU A 25 23.82 12.99 -9.92
N GLU A 26 23.79 13.55 -11.13
CA GLU A 26 22.57 14.13 -11.70
C GLU A 26 21.50 13.07 -11.94
N LEU A 27 21.90 11.90 -12.45
CA LEU A 27 20.99 10.78 -12.65
C LEU A 27 20.39 10.28 -11.33
N ASP A 28 21.21 10.14 -10.29
CA ASP A 28 20.76 9.67 -8.99
C ASP A 28 19.82 10.70 -8.33
N LYS A 29 20.12 11.99 -8.48
CA LYS A 29 19.23 13.07 -8.05
C LYS A 29 17.88 13.04 -8.78
N ARG A 30 17.90 12.83 -10.09
CA ARG A 30 16.66 12.71 -10.90
C ARG A 30 15.84 11.51 -10.47
N LYS A 31 16.45 10.35 -10.26
CA LYS A 31 15.78 9.15 -9.75
C LYS A 31 15.10 9.42 -8.42
N LYS A 32 15.82 10.00 -7.47
CA LYS A 32 15.28 10.35 -6.16
C LYS A 32 14.08 11.29 -6.25
N ASN A 33 14.17 12.33 -7.09
CA ASN A 33 13.07 13.27 -7.29
C ASN A 33 11.81 12.57 -7.89
N ILE A 34 12.01 11.63 -8.82
CA ILE A 34 10.90 10.86 -9.41
C ILE A 34 10.25 9.95 -8.35
N GLU A 35 11.05 9.29 -7.52
CA GLU A 35 10.56 8.47 -6.41
C GLU A 35 9.74 9.31 -5.41
N GLU A 36 10.26 10.45 -4.97
CA GLU A 36 9.57 11.38 -4.07
C GLU A 36 8.25 11.90 -4.67
N MET A 37 8.27 12.29 -5.94
CA MET A 37 7.07 12.76 -6.64
C MET A 37 6.03 11.64 -6.79
N SER A 38 6.46 10.42 -7.08
CA SER A 38 5.57 9.26 -7.16
C SER A 38 4.89 8.97 -5.84
N LEU A 39 5.63 9.03 -4.72
CA LEU A 39 5.07 8.88 -3.37
C LEU A 39 4.04 9.96 -3.05
N GLN A 40 4.33 11.23 -3.37
CA GLN A 40 3.38 12.33 -3.18
C GLN A 40 2.10 12.14 -3.98
N LEU A 41 2.20 11.68 -5.22
CA LEU A 41 1.03 11.36 -6.06
C LEU A 41 0.19 10.24 -5.47
N MET A 42 0.80 9.18 -4.96
CA MET A 42 0.10 8.06 -4.30
C MET A 42 -0.63 8.53 -3.04
N GLN A 43 0.02 9.33 -2.20
CA GLN A 43 -0.60 9.90 -1.00
C GLN A 43 -1.76 10.84 -1.35
N MET A 44 -1.62 11.63 -2.41
CA MET A 44 -2.70 12.50 -2.89
C MET A 44 -3.89 11.67 -3.40
N LEU A 45 -3.67 10.59 -4.15
CA LEU A 45 -4.72 9.68 -4.59
C LEU A 45 -5.42 9.01 -3.40
N SER A 46 -4.66 8.48 -2.44
CA SER A 46 -5.21 7.91 -1.20
C SER A 46 -6.09 8.92 -0.46
N THR A 47 -5.58 10.14 -0.22
CA THR A 47 -6.34 11.21 0.43
C THR A 47 -7.61 11.60 -0.35
N THR A 48 -7.56 11.56 -1.67
CA THR A 48 -8.72 11.84 -2.52
C THR A 48 -9.81 10.78 -2.36
N ILE A 49 -9.42 9.51 -2.25
CA ILE A 49 -10.35 8.41 -1.98
C ILE A 49 -10.94 8.50 -0.58
N GLU A 50 -10.11 8.79 0.42
CA GLU A 50 -10.57 9.00 1.79
C GLU A 50 -11.53 10.19 1.93
N ALA A 51 -11.37 11.23 1.10
CA ALA A 51 -12.31 12.36 1.08
C ALA A 51 -13.69 11.99 0.53
N LYS A 52 -13.77 10.90 -0.26
CA LYS A 52 -15.03 10.33 -0.76
C LYS A 52 -15.71 9.42 0.28
N ASP A 53 -14.93 8.75 1.13
CA ASP A 53 -15.40 7.84 2.18
C ASP A 53 -15.29 8.56 3.54
N GLU A 54 -16.39 9.14 4.02
CA GLU A 54 -16.43 9.95 5.25
C GLU A 54 -15.90 9.21 6.50
N TYR A 55 -15.76 7.88 6.41
CA TYR A 55 -15.36 7.04 7.56
C TYR A 55 -13.85 6.73 7.58
N THR A 56 -13.09 7.11 6.56
CA THR A 56 -11.70 6.63 6.36
C THR A 56 -10.63 7.72 6.48
N LYS A 57 -10.92 8.88 7.04
CA LYS A 57 -9.92 9.95 7.18
C LYS A 57 -8.66 9.48 7.91
N GLY A 58 -7.51 9.49 7.21
CA GLY A 58 -6.21 9.04 7.71
C GLY A 58 -6.10 7.53 7.92
N HIS A 59 -7.08 6.75 7.49
CA HIS A 59 -7.12 5.31 7.60
C HIS A 59 -5.98 4.64 6.85
N SER A 60 -5.84 4.92 5.55
CA SER A 60 -4.80 4.30 4.72
C SER A 60 -3.39 4.57 5.25
N HIS A 61 -3.16 5.74 5.85
CA HIS A 61 -1.88 6.05 6.48
C HIS A 61 -1.65 5.18 7.73
N ARG A 62 -2.65 5.05 8.62
CA ARG A 62 -2.52 4.22 9.84
C ARG A 62 -2.36 2.75 9.50
N VAL A 63 -3.15 2.22 8.55
CA VAL A 63 -3.04 0.83 8.10
C VAL A 63 -1.65 0.56 7.54
N ALA A 64 -1.11 1.46 6.70
CA ALA A 64 0.25 1.34 6.17
C ALA A 64 1.32 1.32 7.28
N GLU A 65 1.20 2.14 8.33
CA GLU A 65 2.12 2.11 9.46
C GLU A 65 2.02 0.79 10.24
N TYR A 66 0.81 0.30 10.50
CA TYR A 66 0.61 -1.00 11.17
C TYR A 66 1.14 -2.17 10.33
N SER A 67 0.90 -2.17 9.03
CA SER A 67 1.43 -3.18 8.10
C SER A 67 2.96 -3.23 8.13
N VAL A 68 3.61 -2.06 8.12
CA VAL A 68 5.07 -1.93 8.23
C VAL A 68 5.58 -2.48 9.56
N LEU A 69 4.90 -2.21 10.68
CA LEU A 69 5.29 -2.75 11.99
C LEU A 69 5.22 -4.28 11.99
N ILE A 70 4.11 -4.85 11.48
CA ILE A 70 3.94 -6.30 11.38
C ILE A 70 5.02 -6.92 10.49
N ALA A 71 5.25 -6.36 9.30
CA ALA A 71 6.24 -6.88 8.35
C ALA A 71 7.69 -6.79 8.89
N ARG A 72 8.00 -5.73 9.65
CA ARG A 72 9.30 -5.59 10.31
C ARG A 72 9.54 -6.68 11.34
N GLU A 73 8.54 -7.02 12.16
CA GLU A 73 8.61 -8.15 13.10
C GLU A 73 8.76 -9.51 12.39
N LEU A 74 8.26 -9.61 11.15
CA LEU A 74 8.46 -10.78 10.29
C LEU A 74 9.84 -10.82 9.61
N GLY A 75 10.70 -9.82 9.85
CA GLY A 75 12.08 -9.77 9.37
C GLY A 75 12.26 -9.22 7.96
N TRP A 76 11.29 -8.46 7.44
CA TRP A 76 11.39 -7.86 6.10
C TRP A 76 12.42 -6.73 6.06
N ASN A 77 13.11 -6.59 4.93
CA ASN A 77 14.09 -5.52 4.73
C ASN A 77 13.41 -4.18 4.37
N GLU A 78 14.17 -3.08 4.45
CA GLU A 78 13.64 -1.71 4.25
C GLU A 78 13.03 -1.50 2.85
N LYS A 79 13.50 -2.20 1.81
CA LYS A 79 12.91 -2.14 0.47
C LYS A 79 11.53 -2.79 0.43
N GLU A 80 11.40 -3.97 1.03
CA GLU A 80 10.12 -4.69 1.14
C GLU A 80 9.12 -3.89 1.99
N LEU A 81 9.57 -3.30 3.11
CA LEU A 81 8.75 -2.44 3.96
C LEU A 81 8.25 -1.20 3.21
N SER A 82 9.12 -0.54 2.42
CA SER A 82 8.75 0.60 1.60
C SER A 82 7.72 0.23 0.53
N ASN A 83 7.91 -0.89 -0.16
CA ASN A 83 6.96 -1.39 -1.16
C ASN A 83 5.60 -1.71 -0.54
N LEU A 84 5.57 -2.40 0.59
CA LEU A 84 4.33 -2.70 1.32
C LEU A 84 3.59 -1.42 1.72
N LYS A 85 4.30 -0.46 2.31
CA LYS A 85 3.74 0.84 2.71
C LYS A 85 3.08 1.57 1.54
N ASN A 86 3.77 1.60 0.38
CA ASN A 86 3.28 2.29 -0.81
C ASN A 86 2.05 1.57 -1.41
N ALA A 87 2.06 0.24 -1.43
CA ALA A 87 0.92 -0.55 -1.90
C ALA A 87 -0.29 -0.39 -0.99
N ASP A 88 -0.07 -0.36 0.32
CA ASP A 88 -1.13 -0.24 1.32
C ASP A 88 -1.86 1.11 1.23
N HIS A 89 -1.16 2.20 0.95
CA HIS A 89 -1.81 3.49 0.68
C HIS A 89 -2.86 3.43 -0.42
N LEU A 90 -2.80 2.43 -1.32
CA LEU A 90 -3.68 2.29 -2.47
C LEU A 90 -4.68 1.13 -2.32
N HIS A 91 -4.71 0.42 -1.17
CA HIS A 91 -5.55 -0.79 -1.04
C HIS A 91 -7.02 -0.54 -1.35
N ASP A 92 -7.52 0.62 -1.01
CA ASP A 92 -8.90 1.07 -1.17
C ASP A 92 -9.17 1.91 -2.45
N ILE A 93 -8.19 2.03 -3.38
CA ILE A 93 -8.31 2.90 -4.57
C ILE A 93 -9.57 2.63 -5.40
N GLY A 94 -10.05 1.40 -5.43
CA GLY A 94 -11.25 0.99 -6.16
C GLY A 94 -12.55 1.60 -5.63
N LYS A 95 -12.59 2.12 -4.41
CA LYS A 95 -13.75 2.85 -3.86
C LYS A 95 -14.12 4.07 -4.71
N ILE A 96 -13.22 4.56 -5.57
CA ILE A 96 -13.51 5.64 -6.52
C ILE A 96 -14.74 5.34 -7.38
N ALA A 97 -14.97 4.09 -7.75
CA ALA A 97 -16.06 3.66 -8.59
C ALA A 97 -17.34 3.27 -7.84
N ILE A 98 -17.28 3.20 -6.50
CA ILE A 98 -18.46 2.83 -5.69
C ILE A 98 -19.38 4.08 -5.59
N PRO A 99 -20.70 3.95 -5.81
CA PRO A 99 -21.63 5.08 -5.67
C PRO A 99 -21.65 5.61 -4.23
N ASP A 100 -21.63 6.96 -4.08
CA ASP A 100 -21.62 7.62 -2.76
C ASP A 100 -22.84 7.24 -1.92
N THR A 101 -24.00 7.03 -2.55
CA THR A 101 -25.24 6.60 -1.89
C THR A 101 -25.12 5.22 -1.23
N ILE A 102 -24.19 4.39 -1.67
CA ILE A 102 -23.91 3.08 -1.09
C ILE A 102 -22.74 3.20 -0.12
N LEU A 103 -21.63 3.85 -0.55
CA LEU A 103 -20.42 3.99 0.25
C LEU A 103 -20.68 4.70 1.58
N ASN A 104 -21.45 5.80 1.56
CA ASN A 104 -21.74 6.63 2.72
C ASN A 104 -23.16 6.40 3.27
N LYS A 105 -23.77 5.24 2.99
CA LYS A 105 -25.10 4.91 3.46
C LYS A 105 -25.17 4.89 4.99
N PRO A 106 -26.07 5.67 5.63
CA PRO A 106 -26.14 5.76 7.09
C PRO A 106 -26.82 4.58 7.78
N SER A 107 -27.18 3.53 7.06
CA SER A 107 -27.82 2.32 7.59
C SER A 107 -27.09 1.07 7.15
N LYS A 108 -27.49 -0.09 7.67
CA LYS A 108 -26.94 -1.37 7.20
C LYS A 108 -27.15 -1.51 5.70
N LEU A 109 -26.12 -1.99 5.01
CA LEU A 109 -26.18 -2.35 3.59
C LEU A 109 -27.03 -3.60 3.40
N SER A 110 -27.78 -3.68 2.29
CA SER A 110 -28.35 -4.94 1.84
C SER A 110 -27.26 -5.86 1.29
N GLU A 111 -27.57 -7.12 1.00
CA GLU A 111 -26.61 -8.06 0.40
C GLU A 111 -26.16 -7.60 -0.99
N GLU A 112 -27.08 -7.03 -1.78
CA GLU A 112 -26.78 -6.47 -3.10
C GLU A 112 -25.86 -5.24 -2.99
N GLU A 113 -26.15 -4.32 -2.07
CA GLU A 113 -25.31 -3.14 -1.84
C GLU A 113 -23.93 -3.55 -1.33
N PHE A 114 -23.86 -4.52 -0.43
CA PHE A 114 -22.57 -5.05 0.03
C PHE A 114 -21.80 -5.75 -1.09
N SER A 115 -22.49 -6.41 -2.03
CA SER A 115 -21.86 -6.97 -3.22
C SER A 115 -21.20 -5.89 -4.08
N ILE A 116 -21.84 -4.70 -4.22
CA ILE A 116 -21.26 -3.56 -4.93
C ILE A 116 -20.03 -3.03 -4.18
N ILE A 117 -20.07 -2.93 -2.85
CA ILE A 117 -18.87 -2.54 -2.07
C ILE A 117 -17.70 -3.49 -2.35
N LYS A 118 -17.94 -4.80 -2.35
CA LYS A 118 -16.87 -5.80 -2.60
C LYS A 118 -16.16 -5.61 -3.94
N GLU A 119 -16.81 -5.02 -4.93
CA GLU A 119 -16.21 -4.77 -6.25
C GLU A 119 -14.99 -3.83 -6.19
N HIS A 120 -14.84 -3.00 -5.12
CA HIS A 120 -13.69 -2.10 -5.02
C HIS A 120 -12.35 -2.84 -5.11
N THR A 121 -12.26 -4.07 -4.61
CA THR A 121 -11.03 -4.88 -4.66
C THR A 121 -10.65 -5.23 -6.10
N ILE A 122 -11.63 -5.65 -6.90
CA ILE A 122 -11.45 -6.00 -8.32
C ILE A 122 -11.15 -4.74 -9.13
N ILE A 123 -11.93 -3.67 -8.91
CA ILE A 123 -11.77 -2.40 -9.61
C ILE A 123 -10.41 -1.78 -9.30
N GLY A 124 -10.02 -1.76 -8.02
CA GLY A 124 -8.72 -1.26 -7.59
C GLY A 124 -7.55 -2.02 -8.21
N ALA A 125 -7.61 -3.35 -8.20
CA ALA A 125 -6.62 -4.20 -8.86
C ALA A 125 -6.53 -3.92 -10.36
N ASN A 126 -7.66 -3.67 -11.03
CA ASN A 126 -7.70 -3.32 -12.46
C ASN A 126 -7.13 -1.92 -12.74
N ILE A 127 -7.37 -0.94 -11.87
CA ILE A 127 -6.77 0.40 -11.98
C ILE A 127 -5.24 0.29 -11.93
N LEU A 128 -4.72 -0.55 -11.05
CA LEU A 128 -3.29 -0.66 -10.78
C LEU A 128 -2.57 -1.73 -11.62
N LYS A 129 -3.26 -2.43 -12.54
CA LYS A 129 -2.69 -3.55 -13.30
C LYS A 129 -1.43 -3.23 -14.12
N ASN A 130 -1.25 -1.97 -14.51
CA ASN A 130 -0.10 -1.52 -15.31
C ASN A 130 0.95 -0.77 -14.46
N ILE A 131 0.79 -0.72 -13.14
CA ILE A 131 1.76 -0.11 -12.23
C ILE A 131 2.82 -1.16 -11.91
N SER A 132 4.03 -0.95 -12.43
CA SER A 132 5.20 -1.81 -12.16
C SER A 132 6.17 -1.21 -11.13
N LEU A 133 5.88 0.00 -10.64
CA LEU A 133 6.74 0.71 -9.70
C LEU A 133 6.66 0.16 -8.27
N ILE A 134 5.53 -0.47 -7.92
CA ILE A 134 5.27 -1.02 -6.59
C ILE A 134 5.03 -2.52 -6.73
N ASP A 135 5.94 -3.30 -6.16
CA ASP A 135 5.82 -4.75 -6.16
C ASP A 135 4.55 -5.19 -5.38
N HIS A 136 3.86 -6.20 -5.87
CA HIS A 136 2.68 -6.81 -5.24
C HIS A 136 1.46 -5.90 -5.03
N VAL A 137 1.45 -4.65 -5.53
CA VAL A 137 0.33 -3.71 -5.30
C VAL A 137 -1.01 -4.28 -5.75
N GLN A 138 -1.04 -4.92 -6.92
CA GLN A 138 -2.27 -5.50 -7.46
C GLN A 138 -2.80 -6.65 -6.58
N GLU A 139 -1.90 -7.51 -6.07
CA GLU A 139 -2.25 -8.62 -5.19
C GLU A 139 -2.79 -8.13 -3.85
N ILE A 140 -2.17 -7.11 -3.27
CA ILE A 140 -2.63 -6.50 -2.02
C ILE A 140 -4.03 -5.93 -2.19
N VAL A 141 -4.22 -5.06 -3.18
CA VAL A 141 -5.49 -4.38 -3.44
C VAL A 141 -6.62 -5.37 -3.74
N ARG A 142 -6.32 -6.46 -4.46
CA ARG A 142 -7.31 -7.49 -4.76
C ARG A 142 -7.69 -8.31 -3.54
N ASN A 143 -6.70 -8.68 -2.69
CA ASN A 143 -6.87 -9.77 -1.73
C ASN A 143 -6.88 -9.34 -0.26
N HIS A 144 -6.85 -8.03 0.05
CA HIS A 144 -6.81 -7.56 1.45
C HIS A 144 -8.11 -7.84 2.23
N HIS A 145 -9.18 -8.25 1.56
CA HIS A 145 -10.42 -8.72 2.18
C HIS A 145 -10.64 -10.24 2.08
N GLU A 146 -9.62 -10.96 1.63
CA GLU A 146 -9.63 -12.42 1.74
C GLU A 146 -9.50 -12.84 3.21
N ARG A 147 -10.13 -13.95 3.55
CA ARG A 147 -10.14 -14.50 4.91
C ARG A 147 -9.42 -15.84 4.95
N TYR A 148 -8.70 -16.08 6.02
CA TYR A 148 -7.93 -17.32 6.16
C TYR A 148 -8.79 -18.58 6.07
N ASP A 149 -10.08 -18.50 6.46
CA ASP A 149 -11.06 -19.58 6.37
C ASP A 149 -11.67 -19.80 4.97
N GLY A 150 -11.38 -18.90 4.01
CA GLY A 150 -11.90 -18.92 2.63
C GLY A 150 -13.28 -18.27 2.47
N ASN A 151 -13.80 -17.61 3.52
CA ASN A 151 -15.08 -16.89 3.46
C ASN A 151 -14.90 -15.40 3.11
N GLY A 152 -13.71 -15.02 2.61
CA GLY A 152 -13.37 -13.68 2.15
C GLY A 152 -13.84 -13.41 0.72
N TYR A 153 -13.34 -12.33 0.16
CA TYR A 153 -13.61 -11.93 -1.21
C TYR A 153 -12.38 -11.20 -1.82
N PRO A 154 -12.23 -11.12 -3.16
CA PRO A 154 -13.20 -11.51 -4.19
C PRO A 154 -13.09 -12.96 -4.65
N ASP A 155 -11.97 -13.65 -4.41
CA ASP A 155 -11.65 -14.94 -5.00
C ASP A 155 -11.95 -16.13 -4.07
N GLY A 156 -12.19 -15.87 -2.77
CA GLY A 156 -12.40 -16.90 -1.75
C GLY A 156 -11.15 -17.74 -1.47
N LEU A 157 -9.97 -17.14 -1.55
CA LEU A 157 -8.70 -17.78 -1.28
C LEU A 157 -8.63 -18.25 0.18
N LYS A 158 -7.96 -19.38 0.40
CA LYS A 158 -7.88 -20.00 1.73
C LYS A 158 -6.45 -20.16 2.23
N GLY A 159 -6.23 -19.81 3.47
CA GLY A 159 -4.98 -20.08 4.16
C GLY A 159 -3.78 -19.40 3.48
N LYS A 160 -2.81 -20.20 3.04
CA LYS A 160 -1.60 -19.72 2.39
C LYS A 160 -1.75 -19.41 0.89
N GLU A 161 -2.91 -19.67 0.30
CA GLU A 161 -3.23 -19.20 -1.06
C GLU A 161 -3.34 -17.67 -1.09
N ILE A 162 -3.72 -17.05 0.05
CA ILE A 162 -3.73 -15.59 0.21
C ILE A 162 -2.27 -15.11 0.26
N PRO A 163 -1.85 -14.18 -0.62
CA PRO A 163 -0.52 -13.60 -0.60
C PRO A 163 -0.16 -13.04 0.79
N LEU A 164 1.09 -13.23 1.24
CA LEU A 164 1.49 -12.80 2.58
C LEU A 164 1.32 -11.29 2.78
N HIS A 165 1.63 -10.49 1.75
CA HIS A 165 1.42 -9.04 1.76
C HIS A 165 -0.06 -8.69 2.05
N ALA A 166 -1.00 -9.32 1.37
CA ALA A 166 -2.43 -9.11 1.59
C ALA A 166 -2.85 -9.53 3.01
N ARG A 167 -2.36 -10.66 3.53
CA ARG A 167 -2.66 -11.08 4.92
C ARG A 167 -2.17 -10.09 5.97
N ILE A 168 -1.01 -9.45 5.75
CA ILE A 168 -0.48 -8.42 6.63
C ILE A 168 -1.43 -7.21 6.63
N VAL A 169 -1.83 -6.76 5.44
CA VAL A 169 -2.76 -5.62 5.28
C VAL A 169 -4.11 -5.94 5.90
N THR A 170 -4.66 -7.16 5.69
CA THR A 170 -5.93 -7.60 6.32
C THR A 170 -5.91 -7.46 7.85
N VAL A 171 -4.81 -7.86 8.49
CA VAL A 171 -4.66 -7.75 9.95
C VAL A 171 -4.56 -6.29 10.37
N ALA A 172 -3.77 -5.48 9.67
CA ALA A 172 -3.58 -4.07 9.93
C ALA A 172 -4.88 -3.27 9.77
N ASP A 173 -5.63 -3.52 8.67
CA ASP A 173 -6.95 -2.92 8.42
C ASP A 173 -7.96 -3.29 9.50
N SER A 174 -8.04 -4.58 9.86
CA SER A 174 -8.91 -5.05 10.93
C SER A 174 -8.57 -4.40 12.27
N TYR A 175 -7.28 -4.22 12.57
CA TYR A 175 -6.83 -3.51 13.76
C TYR A 175 -7.26 -2.03 13.74
N ASP A 176 -7.02 -1.31 12.63
CA ASP A 176 -7.44 0.09 12.49
C ASP A 176 -8.96 0.22 12.60
N ALA A 177 -9.71 -0.69 11.99
CA ALA A 177 -11.17 -0.70 12.09
C ALA A 177 -11.67 -0.84 13.53
N MET A 178 -10.96 -1.55 14.40
CA MET A 178 -11.30 -1.74 15.81
C MET A 178 -10.78 -0.63 16.71
N SER A 179 -9.61 -0.08 16.42
CA SER A 179 -8.91 0.92 17.24
C SER A 179 -9.31 2.36 16.91
N SER A 180 -9.98 2.60 15.78
CA SER A 180 -10.43 3.94 15.35
C SER A 180 -11.88 4.20 15.74
N GLN A 181 -12.18 5.46 16.04
CA GLN A 181 -13.55 5.90 16.27
C GLN A 181 -14.29 5.96 14.93
N ARG A 182 -15.43 5.28 14.84
CA ARG A 182 -16.34 5.34 13.68
C ARG A 182 -17.69 5.91 14.11
N ILE A 183 -18.46 6.49 13.20
CA ILE A 183 -19.75 7.15 13.52
C ILE A 183 -20.70 6.19 14.26
N TYR A 184 -20.68 4.91 13.92
CA TYR A 184 -21.58 3.89 14.50
C TYR A 184 -20.94 3.06 15.61
N ARG A 185 -19.65 3.27 15.91
CA ARG A 185 -18.94 2.44 16.88
C ARG A 185 -17.79 3.22 17.51
N ASN A 186 -17.80 3.27 18.85
CA ASN A 186 -16.64 3.72 19.60
C ASN A 186 -15.47 2.77 19.40
N GLN A 187 -14.25 3.28 19.48
CA GLN A 187 -13.04 2.47 19.52
C GLN A 187 -13.11 1.41 20.61
N LEU A 188 -12.62 0.22 20.32
CA LEU A 188 -12.52 -0.83 21.33
C LEU A 188 -11.33 -0.57 22.26
N PRO A 189 -11.42 -0.94 23.55
CA PRO A 189 -10.25 -0.97 24.42
C PRO A 189 -9.18 -1.93 23.87
N PRO A 190 -7.88 -1.63 24.07
CA PRO A 190 -6.78 -2.45 23.56
C PRO A 190 -6.88 -3.93 23.90
N GLU A 191 -7.30 -4.25 25.13
CA GLU A 191 -7.44 -5.63 25.60
C GLU A 191 -8.50 -6.40 24.80
N LYS A 192 -9.59 -5.72 24.41
CA LYS A 192 -10.63 -6.32 23.57
C LYS A 192 -10.16 -6.52 22.13
N ILE A 193 -9.36 -5.59 21.61
CA ILE A 193 -8.80 -5.73 20.26
C ILE A 193 -7.87 -6.95 20.21
N ILE A 194 -7.01 -7.10 21.20
CA ILE A 194 -6.11 -8.28 21.31
C ILE A 194 -6.95 -9.56 21.37
N GLN A 195 -7.97 -9.61 22.21
CA GLN A 195 -8.85 -10.76 22.34
C GLN A 195 -9.56 -11.09 21.03
N GLU A 196 -10.05 -10.09 20.29
CA GLU A 196 -10.68 -10.30 18.97
C GLU A 196 -9.69 -10.87 17.95
N LEU A 197 -8.46 -10.35 17.89
CA LEU A 197 -7.41 -10.86 17.00
C LEU A 197 -7.04 -12.31 17.35
N GLU A 198 -6.92 -12.65 18.64
CA GLU A 198 -6.63 -14.00 19.09
C GLU A 198 -7.79 -14.97 18.78
N ASN A 199 -9.02 -14.57 19.04
CA ASN A 199 -10.22 -15.40 18.81
C ASN A 199 -10.44 -15.70 17.32
N ASN A 200 -10.05 -14.76 16.44
CA ASN A 200 -10.20 -14.90 14.99
C ASN A 200 -8.95 -15.47 14.29
N LYS A 201 -7.95 -15.87 15.07
CA LYS A 201 -6.74 -16.51 14.53
C LYS A 201 -7.09 -17.78 13.74
N GLY A 202 -6.73 -17.81 12.46
CA GLY A 202 -7.03 -18.93 11.57
C GLY A 202 -8.41 -18.88 10.90
N THR A 203 -9.18 -17.84 11.13
CA THR A 203 -10.47 -17.58 10.46
C THR A 203 -10.48 -16.28 9.68
N GLN A 204 -9.94 -15.23 10.28
CA GLN A 204 -9.84 -13.92 9.64
C GLN A 204 -8.56 -13.84 8.81
#